data_326cd003e6f7610d0a2a7767b75aa8ce
#
_entry.id   326cd003e6f7610d0a2a7767b75aa8ce
#
_cell.length_a   1.000
_cell.length_b   1.000
_cell.length_c   1.000
_cell.angle_alpha   90.00
_cell.angle_beta   90.00
_cell.angle_gamma   90.00
#
_symmetry.space_group_name_H-M   'P 1'
#
loop_
_entity.id
_entity.type
_entity.pdbx_description
1 polymer ?
#
loop_
_entity_poly.entity_id
_entity_poly.type
_entity_poly.pdbx_seq_one_letter_code
_entity_poly.pdbx_strand_id
1 'polypeptide(L)'
;KKQGLVLGNTVGFNLTLASIDSYINGIAISDRKCQEVIDYYKEKLHIKAVADRVELVEAGSLSGGNQQKIVLGKWLAIKPDVLILDEPTRGVDVNAKFEIYSVINELAKAGIAVIMVSSELPEIINMCDNVCVIKAGRMTGMLGREELDQERIMQYAAGGEE
;
A
#
# COMPACT_ATOMS: atom_id res chain seq x y z
N LYS A 1 -1.85 8.07 -6.68
CA LYS A 1 -0.43 8.14 -7.12
C LYS A 1 0.08 9.59 -7.14
N LYS A 2 -0.61 10.53 -7.78
CA LYS A 2 -0.17 11.94 -7.86
C LYS A 2 0.01 12.63 -6.50
N GLN A 3 -0.67 12.16 -5.46
CA GLN A 3 -0.58 12.72 -4.10
C GLN A 3 0.33 11.89 -3.17
N GLY A 4 0.63 10.66 -3.51
CA GLY A 4 1.42 9.75 -2.68
C GLY A 4 2.92 9.81 -2.91
N LEU A 5 3.38 10.27 -4.08
CA LEU A 5 4.77 10.32 -4.50
C LEU A 5 5.15 11.71 -5.02
N VAL A 6 6.41 12.07 -4.81
CA VAL A 6 7.07 13.17 -5.50
C VAL A 6 7.66 12.60 -6.78
N LEU A 7 6.87 12.62 -7.88
CA LEU A 7 7.19 11.90 -9.12
C LEU A 7 8.50 12.36 -9.78
N GLY A 8 8.84 13.64 -9.69
CA GLY A 8 10.10 14.21 -10.21
C GLY A 8 11.32 13.93 -9.34
N ASN A 9 11.16 13.22 -8.22
CA ASN A 9 12.27 12.82 -7.37
C ASN A 9 12.54 11.32 -7.45
N THR A 10 13.70 10.92 -6.92
CA THR A 10 14.17 9.54 -7.00
C THR A 10 13.34 8.57 -6.14
N VAL A 11 13.45 7.28 -6.43
CA VAL A 11 12.90 6.20 -5.62
C VAL A 11 13.40 6.29 -4.18
N GLY A 12 14.72 6.46 -4.00
CA GLY A 12 15.34 6.57 -2.67
C GLY A 12 14.79 7.75 -1.87
N PHE A 13 14.65 8.93 -2.49
CA PHE A 13 14.03 10.09 -1.85
C PHE A 13 12.61 9.78 -1.38
N ASN A 14 11.78 9.18 -2.24
CA ASN A 14 10.40 8.86 -1.90
C ASN A 14 10.30 7.85 -0.75
N LEU A 15 11.14 6.81 -0.73
CA LEU A 15 11.14 5.78 0.31
C LEU A 15 11.50 6.34 1.69
N THR A 16 12.38 7.33 1.76
CA THR A 16 12.86 7.89 3.03
C THR A 16 12.06 9.10 3.52
N LEU A 17 11.28 9.73 2.64
CA LEU A 17 10.63 11.01 2.91
C LEU A 17 9.74 11.02 4.15
N ALA A 18 8.92 9.97 4.36
CA ALA A 18 7.97 9.93 5.48
C ALA A 18 8.64 9.66 6.84
N SER A 19 9.84 9.09 6.84
CA SER A 19 10.60 8.70 8.02
C SER A 19 11.88 9.49 8.21
N ILE A 20 12.03 10.63 7.50
CA ILE A 20 13.26 11.42 7.45
C ILE A 20 13.78 11.81 8.84
N ASP A 21 12.87 12.13 9.76
CA ASP A 21 13.20 12.52 11.13
C ASP A 21 13.94 11.41 11.90
N SER A 22 13.67 10.14 11.55
CA SER A 22 14.33 8.98 12.16
C SER A 22 15.80 8.83 11.76
N TYR A 23 16.22 9.53 10.71
CA TYR A 23 17.58 9.46 10.17
C TYR A 23 18.45 10.66 10.56
N ILE A 24 17.87 11.63 11.27
CA ILE A 24 18.61 12.81 11.75
C ILE A 24 19.62 12.38 12.82
N ASN A 25 20.85 12.85 12.65
CA ASN A 25 21.94 12.70 13.61
C ASN A 25 22.55 14.08 13.89
N GLY A 26 22.14 14.71 14.99
CA GLY A 26 22.50 16.09 15.31
C GLY A 26 21.88 17.07 14.31
N ILE A 27 22.68 17.69 13.47
CA ILE A 27 22.24 18.69 12.47
C ILE A 27 22.20 18.14 11.03
N ALA A 28 22.53 16.87 10.83
CA ALA A 28 22.62 16.27 9.51
C ALA A 28 21.79 14.98 9.40
N ILE A 29 21.37 14.67 8.17
CA ILE A 29 20.73 13.39 7.84
C ILE A 29 21.80 12.34 7.65
N SER A 30 21.61 11.15 8.21
CA SER A 30 22.52 10.03 8.07
C SER A 30 22.29 9.28 6.75
N ASP A 31 23.14 9.52 5.76
CA ASP A 31 23.08 8.83 4.46
C ASP A 31 23.13 7.30 4.62
N ARG A 32 23.89 6.80 5.58
CA ARG A 32 23.97 5.36 5.86
C ARG A 32 22.62 4.78 6.28
N LYS A 33 21.92 5.43 7.23
CA LYS A 33 20.59 4.97 7.66
C LYS A 33 19.57 5.05 6.53
N CYS A 34 19.62 6.10 5.74
CA CYS A 34 18.77 6.23 4.55
C CYS A 34 19.02 5.09 3.57
N GLN A 35 20.28 4.78 3.28
CA GLN A 35 20.62 3.70 2.35
C GLN A 35 20.18 2.33 2.88
N GLU A 36 20.36 2.03 4.17
CA GLU A 36 19.91 0.79 4.79
C GLU A 36 18.37 0.59 4.61
N VAL A 37 17.58 1.65 4.77
CA VAL A 37 16.13 1.61 4.60
C VAL A 37 15.73 1.47 3.12
N ILE A 38 16.42 2.19 2.24
CA ILE A 38 16.19 2.09 0.79
C ILE A 38 16.43 0.66 0.32
N ASP A 39 17.57 0.07 0.67
CA ASP A 39 17.93 -1.29 0.25
C ASP A 39 16.95 -2.32 0.81
N TYR A 40 16.56 -2.18 2.08
CA TYR A 40 15.56 -3.05 2.70
C TYR A 40 14.22 -3.05 1.96
N TYR A 41 13.64 -1.87 1.69
CA TYR A 41 12.33 -1.80 1.03
C TYR A 41 12.40 -2.06 -0.47
N LYS A 42 13.50 -1.73 -1.12
CA LYS A 42 13.74 -2.11 -2.52
C LYS A 42 13.69 -3.63 -2.70
N GLU A 43 14.36 -4.36 -1.82
CA GLU A 43 14.37 -5.83 -1.83
C GLU A 43 13.02 -6.40 -1.41
N LYS A 44 12.50 -6.01 -0.24
CA LYS A 44 11.25 -6.52 0.34
C LYS A 44 10.04 -6.34 -0.58
N LEU A 45 9.97 -5.22 -1.29
CA LEU A 45 8.85 -4.90 -2.18
C LEU A 45 9.14 -5.28 -3.64
N HIS A 46 10.30 -5.86 -3.93
CA HIS A 46 10.72 -6.20 -5.28
C HIS A 46 10.55 -5.02 -6.25
N ILE A 47 11.04 -3.83 -5.86
CA ILE A 47 10.97 -2.64 -6.71
C ILE A 47 11.99 -2.79 -7.84
N LYS A 48 11.50 -2.75 -9.09
CA LYS A 48 12.32 -2.98 -10.29
C LYS A 48 12.37 -1.74 -11.15
N ALA A 49 13.55 -1.49 -11.73
CA ALA A 49 13.77 -0.54 -12.81
C ALA A 49 14.73 -1.15 -13.83
N VAL A 50 14.84 -0.54 -14.99
CA VAL A 50 15.80 -0.96 -16.04
C VAL A 50 17.24 -0.64 -15.63
N ALA A 51 17.44 0.28 -14.69
CA ALA A 51 18.75 0.72 -14.23
C ALA A 51 19.29 -0.14 -13.09
N ASP A 52 20.61 -0.32 -13.03
CA ASP A 52 21.31 -1.06 -11.95
C ASP A 52 21.09 -0.42 -10.57
N ARG A 53 20.99 0.91 -10.52
CA ARG A 53 20.77 1.70 -9.31
C ARG A 53 19.35 2.24 -9.26
N VAL A 54 18.40 1.36 -8.92
CA VAL A 54 16.96 1.66 -8.84
C VAL A 54 16.66 2.86 -7.95
N GLU A 55 17.41 3.02 -6.85
CA GLU A 55 17.24 4.11 -5.89
C GLU A 55 17.47 5.51 -6.48
N LEU A 56 18.23 5.62 -7.55
CA LEU A 56 18.52 6.89 -8.24
C LEU A 56 17.55 7.19 -9.39
N VAL A 57 16.71 6.23 -9.75
CA VAL A 57 15.72 6.40 -10.82
C VAL A 57 14.60 7.32 -10.36
N GLU A 58 14.15 8.19 -11.22
CA GLU A 58 12.99 9.05 -11.00
C GLU A 58 11.72 8.20 -10.85
N ALA A 59 10.97 8.41 -9.76
CA ALA A 59 9.79 7.60 -9.45
C ALA A 59 8.71 7.70 -10.55
N GLY A 60 8.62 8.84 -11.22
CA GLY A 60 7.68 9.08 -12.32
C GLY A 60 7.92 8.23 -13.56
N SER A 61 9.15 7.76 -13.79
CA SER A 61 9.51 6.92 -14.94
C SER A 61 9.18 5.43 -14.75
N LEU A 62 8.81 5.01 -13.54
CA LEU A 62 8.51 3.62 -13.25
C LEU A 62 7.07 3.23 -13.63
N SER A 63 6.85 1.92 -13.81
CA SER A 63 5.50 1.36 -13.99
C SER A 63 4.58 1.68 -12.81
N GLY A 64 3.27 1.70 -13.05
CA GLY A 64 2.28 1.96 -12.03
C GLY A 64 2.37 1.03 -10.81
N GLY A 65 2.71 -0.23 -11.02
CA GLY A 65 2.92 -1.20 -9.94
C GLY A 65 4.15 -0.88 -9.09
N ASN A 66 5.28 -0.52 -9.70
CA ASN A 66 6.46 -0.09 -8.96
C ASN A 66 6.22 1.23 -8.21
N GLN A 67 5.52 2.19 -8.80
CA GLN A 67 5.11 3.41 -8.08
C GLN A 67 4.27 3.09 -6.85
N GLN A 68 3.31 2.16 -6.95
CA GLN A 68 2.48 1.75 -5.81
C GLN A 68 3.31 1.06 -4.70
N LYS A 69 4.29 0.24 -5.07
CA LYS A 69 5.23 -0.36 -4.12
C LYS A 69 6.06 0.69 -3.38
N ILE A 70 6.49 1.76 -4.07
CA ILE A 70 7.20 2.87 -3.44
C ILE A 70 6.29 3.60 -2.44
N VAL A 71 5.00 3.82 -2.77
CA VAL A 71 4.02 4.38 -1.81
C VAL A 71 3.93 3.51 -0.57
N LEU A 72 3.79 2.18 -0.72
CA LEU A 72 3.78 1.26 0.41
C LEU A 72 5.07 1.35 1.23
N GLY A 73 6.24 1.24 0.59
CA GLY A 73 7.55 1.30 1.26
C GLY A 73 7.76 2.59 2.04
N LYS A 74 7.35 3.73 1.48
CA LYS A 74 7.39 5.04 2.13
C LYS A 74 6.65 5.05 3.47
N TRP A 75 5.43 4.50 3.51
CA TRP A 75 4.63 4.47 4.74
C TRP A 75 5.04 3.34 5.69
N LEU A 76 5.55 2.23 5.18
CA LEU A 76 6.10 1.17 6.01
C LEU A 76 7.41 1.57 6.71
N ALA A 77 8.16 2.51 6.16
CA ALA A 77 9.40 3.01 6.75
C ALA A 77 9.20 3.69 8.12
N ILE A 78 7.99 4.17 8.42
CA ILE A 78 7.63 4.70 9.74
C ILE A 78 7.21 3.61 10.74
N LYS A 79 7.17 2.34 10.33
CA LYS A 79 6.79 1.17 11.14
C LYS A 79 5.42 1.33 11.81
N PRO A 80 4.33 1.51 11.04
CA PRO A 80 3.00 1.74 11.60
C PRO A 80 2.43 0.47 12.23
N ASP A 81 1.63 0.61 13.29
CA ASP A 81 0.82 -0.46 13.85
C ASP A 81 -0.46 -0.69 13.03
N VAL A 82 -0.96 0.36 12.40
CA VAL A 82 -2.15 0.34 11.53
C VAL A 82 -1.83 0.95 10.18
N LEU A 83 -2.14 0.25 9.11
CA LEU A 83 -1.96 0.69 7.72
C LEU A 83 -3.32 0.86 7.04
N ILE A 84 -3.61 2.07 6.57
CA ILE A 84 -4.84 2.37 5.81
C ILE A 84 -4.47 2.48 4.34
N LEU A 85 -5.10 1.67 3.51
CA LEU A 85 -4.88 1.59 2.06
C LEU A 85 -6.16 1.99 1.32
N ASP A 86 -6.10 3.06 0.57
CA ASP A 86 -7.19 3.54 -0.28
C ASP A 86 -6.90 3.19 -1.74
N GLU A 87 -7.71 2.29 -2.32
CA GLU A 87 -7.59 1.78 -3.69
C GLU A 87 -6.14 1.32 -4.03
N PRO A 88 -5.54 0.39 -3.25
CA PRO A 88 -4.11 0.10 -3.33
C PRO A 88 -3.66 -0.47 -4.68
N THR A 89 -4.56 -1.04 -5.45
CA THR A 89 -4.24 -1.67 -6.74
C THR A 89 -4.83 -0.95 -7.94
N ARG A 90 -5.45 0.21 -7.74
CA ARG A 90 -6.11 0.96 -8.81
C ARG A 90 -5.14 1.37 -9.92
N GLY A 91 -5.44 0.95 -11.16
CA GLY A 91 -4.63 1.23 -12.34
C GLY A 91 -3.25 0.57 -12.30
N VAL A 92 -3.19 -0.62 -11.71
CA VAL A 92 -2.04 -1.52 -11.68
C VAL A 92 -2.39 -2.75 -12.53
N ASP A 93 -1.41 -3.29 -13.23
CA ASP A 93 -1.60 -4.53 -14.00
C ASP A 93 -1.80 -5.75 -13.09
N VAL A 94 -2.34 -6.83 -13.67
CA VAL A 94 -2.74 -8.02 -12.91
C VAL A 94 -1.58 -8.65 -12.12
N ASN A 95 -0.39 -8.74 -12.73
CA ASN A 95 0.76 -9.35 -12.06
C ASN A 95 1.22 -8.50 -10.87
N ALA A 96 1.28 -7.18 -11.05
CA ALA A 96 1.66 -6.27 -9.99
C ALA A 96 0.60 -6.20 -8.87
N LYS A 97 -0.70 -6.44 -9.16
CA LYS A 97 -1.73 -6.61 -8.11
C LYS A 97 -1.41 -7.77 -7.18
N PHE A 98 -1.07 -8.94 -7.74
CA PHE A 98 -0.71 -10.12 -6.93
C PHE A 98 0.51 -9.87 -6.05
N GLU A 99 1.52 -9.15 -6.56
CA GLU A 99 2.68 -8.79 -5.76
C GLU A 99 2.31 -7.85 -4.59
N ILE A 100 1.41 -6.89 -4.82
CA ILE A 100 0.89 -5.99 -3.77
C ILE A 100 0.08 -6.77 -2.73
N TYR A 101 -0.78 -7.70 -3.15
CA TYR A 101 -1.55 -8.54 -2.23
C TYR A 101 -0.64 -9.42 -1.36
N SER A 102 0.42 -9.99 -1.95
CA SER A 102 1.41 -10.76 -1.19
C SER A 102 2.04 -9.91 -0.08
N VAL A 103 2.45 -8.69 -0.41
CA VAL A 103 3.02 -7.75 0.56
C VAL A 103 2.01 -7.42 1.67
N ILE A 104 0.75 -7.12 1.33
CA ILE A 104 -0.30 -6.81 2.31
C ILE A 104 -0.51 -8.00 3.26
N ASN A 105 -0.58 -9.22 2.73
CA ASN A 105 -0.74 -10.44 3.52
C ASN A 105 0.47 -10.68 4.46
N GLU A 106 1.68 -10.43 4.01
CA GLU A 106 2.88 -10.54 4.86
C GLU A 106 2.85 -9.53 5.99
N LEU A 107 2.39 -8.30 5.74
CA LEU A 107 2.25 -7.27 6.77
C LEU A 107 1.21 -7.66 7.82
N ALA A 108 0.05 -8.15 7.40
CA ALA A 108 -0.98 -8.64 8.31
C ALA A 108 -0.48 -9.82 9.17
N LYS A 109 0.24 -10.79 8.57
CA LYS A 109 0.89 -11.88 9.29
C LYS A 109 1.96 -11.41 10.29
N ALA A 110 2.62 -10.29 9.99
CA ALA A 110 3.59 -9.66 10.89
C ALA A 110 2.93 -8.86 12.04
N GLY A 111 1.59 -8.82 12.10
CA GLY A 111 0.83 -8.18 13.18
C GLY A 111 0.41 -6.74 12.91
N ILE A 112 0.62 -6.20 11.70
CA ILE A 112 0.12 -4.89 11.31
C ILE A 112 -1.38 -4.99 11.01
N ALA A 113 -2.20 -4.17 11.66
CA ALA A 113 -3.61 -4.07 11.32
C ALA A 113 -3.77 -3.34 9.97
N VAL A 114 -4.45 -3.97 9.00
CA VAL A 114 -4.65 -3.39 7.67
C VAL A 114 -6.11 -3.04 7.46
N ILE A 115 -6.38 -1.78 7.13
CA ILE A 115 -7.69 -1.32 6.67
C ILE A 115 -7.57 -1.03 5.18
N MET A 116 -8.33 -1.77 4.37
CA MET A 116 -8.31 -1.60 2.91
C MET A 116 -9.65 -1.06 2.44
N VAL A 117 -9.61 0.03 1.69
CA VAL A 117 -10.76 0.57 0.95
C VAL A 117 -10.58 0.20 -0.51
N SER A 118 -11.56 -0.48 -1.09
CA SER A 118 -11.54 -0.87 -2.50
C SER A 118 -12.94 -0.87 -3.10
N SER A 119 -13.01 -0.53 -4.37
CA SER A 119 -14.21 -0.66 -5.21
C SER A 119 -14.25 -1.99 -5.97
N GLU A 120 -13.18 -2.79 -5.90
CA GLU A 120 -13.09 -4.07 -6.60
C GLU A 120 -13.55 -5.22 -5.69
N LEU A 121 -14.75 -5.74 -5.90
CA LEU A 121 -15.32 -6.84 -5.10
C LEU A 121 -14.39 -8.08 -5.02
N PRO A 122 -13.74 -8.55 -6.11
CA PRO A 122 -12.81 -9.66 -6.02
C PRO A 122 -11.63 -9.40 -5.07
N GLU A 123 -11.15 -8.16 -5.00
CA GLU A 123 -10.08 -7.77 -4.07
C GLU A 123 -10.56 -7.88 -2.62
N ILE A 124 -11.73 -7.32 -2.31
CA ILE A 124 -12.34 -7.36 -0.99
C ILE A 124 -12.57 -8.81 -0.53
N ILE A 125 -13.22 -9.63 -1.37
CA ILE A 125 -13.56 -11.01 -1.03
C ILE A 125 -12.31 -11.87 -0.79
N ASN A 126 -11.24 -11.66 -1.55
CA ASN A 126 -10.05 -12.50 -1.43
C ASN A 126 -9.08 -12.04 -0.32
N MET A 127 -9.09 -10.75 0.02
CA MET A 127 -8.07 -10.16 0.88
C MET A 127 -8.54 -9.87 2.31
N CYS A 128 -9.84 -9.68 2.54
CA CYS A 128 -10.35 -9.21 3.83
C CYS A 128 -10.86 -10.34 4.72
N ASP A 129 -10.65 -10.22 6.03
CA ASP A 129 -11.25 -11.09 7.04
C ASP A 129 -12.63 -10.57 7.48
N ASN A 130 -12.80 -9.23 7.47
CA ASN A 130 -14.06 -8.57 7.77
C ASN A 130 -14.28 -7.45 6.76
N VAL A 131 -15.53 -7.24 6.36
CA VAL A 131 -15.93 -6.19 5.40
C VAL A 131 -17.00 -5.31 6.02
N CYS A 132 -16.73 -4.01 6.04
CA CYS A 132 -17.68 -2.98 6.40
C CYS A 132 -18.20 -2.31 5.12
N VAL A 133 -19.47 -2.40 4.87
CA VAL A 133 -20.11 -1.77 3.70
C VAL A 133 -20.63 -0.40 4.08
N ILE A 134 -20.24 0.62 3.30
CA ILE A 134 -20.63 2.02 3.55
C ILE A 134 -21.42 2.54 2.35
N LYS A 135 -22.60 3.11 2.62
CA LYS A 135 -23.44 3.79 1.65
C LYS A 135 -23.84 5.17 2.15
N ALA A 136 -23.64 6.19 1.32
CA ALA A 136 -23.99 7.58 1.63
C ALA A 136 -23.52 8.05 3.02
N GLY A 137 -22.29 7.67 3.40
CA GLY A 137 -21.66 8.03 4.69
C GLY A 137 -22.18 7.26 5.91
N ARG A 138 -22.95 6.20 5.70
CA ARG A 138 -23.45 5.34 6.79
C ARG A 138 -23.01 3.90 6.56
N MET A 139 -22.71 3.19 7.65
CA MET A 139 -22.47 1.76 7.62
C MET A 139 -23.82 1.05 7.42
N THR A 140 -23.92 0.26 6.37
CA THR A 140 -25.13 -0.50 6.00
C THR A 140 -25.01 -1.99 6.30
N GLY A 141 -23.81 -2.50 6.52
CA GLY A 141 -23.58 -3.88 6.90
C GLY A 141 -22.14 -4.14 7.30
N MET A 142 -21.96 -5.22 8.07
CA MET A 142 -20.67 -5.76 8.43
C MET A 142 -20.71 -7.28 8.24
N LEU A 143 -19.75 -7.82 7.48
CA LEU A 143 -19.67 -9.22 7.11
C LEU A 143 -18.35 -9.80 7.58
N GLY A 144 -18.37 -10.94 8.24
CA GLY A 144 -17.20 -11.73 8.57
C GLY A 144 -16.77 -12.62 7.41
N ARG A 145 -15.58 -13.22 7.47
CA ARG A 145 -14.95 -14.04 6.41
C ARG A 145 -15.88 -15.12 5.86
N GLU A 146 -16.62 -15.81 6.72
CA GLU A 146 -17.55 -16.89 6.38
C GLU A 146 -18.79 -16.41 5.57
N GLU A 147 -19.07 -15.12 5.68
CA GLU A 147 -20.25 -14.48 5.06
C GLU A 147 -19.91 -13.68 3.81
N LEU A 148 -18.61 -13.59 3.46
CA LEU A 148 -18.15 -12.81 2.31
C LEU A 148 -18.60 -13.43 1.00
N ASP A 149 -19.65 -12.85 0.44
CA ASP A 149 -20.16 -13.16 -0.88
C ASP A 149 -20.47 -11.87 -1.64
N GLN A 150 -20.29 -11.91 -2.95
CA GLN A 150 -20.53 -10.76 -3.82
C GLN A 150 -21.96 -10.24 -3.72
N GLU A 151 -22.93 -11.15 -3.69
CA GLU A 151 -24.36 -10.81 -3.66
C GLU A 151 -24.71 -10.08 -2.35
N ARG A 152 -24.24 -10.60 -1.21
CA ARG A 152 -24.47 -9.97 0.10
C ARG A 152 -23.83 -8.59 0.20
N ILE A 153 -22.58 -8.44 -0.25
CA ILE A 153 -21.91 -7.14 -0.24
C ILE A 153 -22.71 -6.15 -1.08
N MET A 154 -23.16 -6.56 -2.28
CA MET A 154 -23.95 -5.71 -3.17
C MET A 154 -25.33 -5.38 -2.60
N GLN A 155 -25.96 -6.30 -1.89
CA GLN A 155 -27.23 -6.06 -1.20
C GLN A 155 -27.11 -4.91 -0.18
N TYR A 156 -26.09 -4.95 0.67
CA TYR A 156 -25.80 -3.85 1.61
C TYR A 156 -25.40 -2.55 0.89
N ALA A 157 -24.63 -2.64 -0.18
CA ALA A 157 -24.25 -1.47 -0.98
C ALA A 157 -25.44 -0.83 -1.71
N ALA A 158 -26.43 -1.63 -2.12
CA ALA A 158 -27.68 -1.15 -2.69
C ALA A 158 -28.64 -0.56 -1.63
N GLY A 159 -28.41 -0.83 -0.35
CA GLY A 159 -29.27 -0.42 0.76
C GLY A 159 -30.46 -1.35 0.95
N GLY A 160 -30.26 -2.64 0.70
CA GLY A 160 -31.22 -3.68 1.07
C GLY A 160 -31.49 -3.63 2.56
N GLU A 161 -32.73 -3.52 2.92
CA GLU A 161 -33.20 -3.57 4.30
C GLU A 161 -32.96 -4.95 4.91
N GLU A 162 -32.78 -4.96 6.22
CA GLU A 162 -32.73 -6.14 7.10
C GLU A 162 -33.87 -7.13 6.85
#